data_025019a26384719e95e18f822301d0a1
#
_entry.id   025019a26384719e95e18f822301d0a1
#
_cell.length_a   1.000
_cell.length_b   1.000
_cell.length_c   1.000
_cell.angle_alpha   90.00
_cell.angle_beta   90.00
_cell.angle_gamma   90.00
#
_symmetry.space_group_name_H-M   'P 1'
#
loop_
_entity.id
_entity.type
_entity.pdbx_description
1 polymer ?
#
loop_
_entity_poly.entity_id
_entity_poly.type
_entity_poly.pdbx_seq_one_letter_code
_entity_poly.pdbx_strand_id
1 'polypeptide(L)'
;MRPKHDEYENDAEFLKFQEMLQASDRCPGTIKSYKASYKKMRNLLNGKNIRDSAQETCCTVIQVAEEKINTQMSLINICVLVRKLEPEMPVDRLVEQRSINKGVVRDALKQVNTLKELPSLEDYDIYLESLWDKKKYKEYIINYLLRHHYVRNLDLIFDIVSSKSETLDDLCKNYIWLDRRQSRCVYIRNMYKTAKTYGQKKAVITDKRFLSAVKKEFKKMDSFPIEEDPALIGYRINKMTLPDKKGNRLGESNCLKIIVNHYRDNYQKLKEISLSRGTNLEVLLTSYNIFLSPPQ
;
A
#
# COMPACT_ATOMS: atom_id res chain seq x y z
N MET A 1 -27.76 19.97 14.59
CA MET A 1 -26.84 19.42 15.61
C MET A 1 -26.10 18.25 14.99
N ARG A 2 -24.77 18.23 14.97
CA ARG A 2 -24.01 17.02 14.60
C ARG A 2 -24.09 16.06 15.79
N PRO A 3 -24.49 14.80 15.59
CA PRO A 3 -24.48 13.82 16.68
C PRO A 3 -23.07 13.67 17.25
N LYS A 4 -22.97 13.59 18.57
CA LYS A 4 -21.69 13.39 19.26
C LYS A 4 -21.13 12.02 18.85
N HIS A 5 -19.80 11.92 18.71
CA HIS A 5 -19.04 10.78 18.18
C HIS A 5 -19.28 9.42 18.89
N ASP A 6 -19.93 9.38 20.05
CA ASP A 6 -20.06 8.21 20.92
C ASP A 6 -21.46 7.56 20.92
N GLU A 7 -22.41 8.12 20.15
CA GLU A 7 -23.83 7.70 20.19
C GLU A 7 -24.09 6.28 19.66
N TYR A 8 -23.17 5.70 18.90
CA TYR A 8 -23.36 4.38 18.26
C TYR A 8 -22.62 3.24 18.96
N GLU A 9 -21.85 3.50 20.03
CA GLU A 9 -20.98 2.48 20.62
C GLU A 9 -21.76 1.36 21.35
N ASN A 10 -22.99 1.63 21.75
CA ASN A 10 -23.89 0.67 22.40
C ASN A 10 -25.00 0.15 21.46
N ASP A 11 -24.94 0.49 20.17
CA ASP A 11 -25.91 0.04 19.19
C ASP A 11 -25.70 -1.42 18.81
N ALA A 12 -26.76 -2.23 18.82
CA ALA A 12 -26.67 -3.66 18.57
C ALA A 12 -26.11 -4.01 17.16
N GLU A 13 -26.40 -3.19 16.14
CA GLU A 13 -25.82 -3.36 14.80
C GLU A 13 -24.33 -3.08 14.83
N PHE A 14 -23.88 -2.03 15.51
CA PHE A 14 -22.46 -1.68 15.62
C PHE A 14 -21.67 -2.72 16.41
N LEU A 15 -22.24 -3.27 17.49
CA LEU A 15 -21.59 -4.33 18.28
C LEU A 15 -21.39 -5.60 17.46
N LYS A 16 -22.40 -6.08 16.75
CA LYS A 16 -22.26 -7.21 15.81
C LYS A 16 -21.21 -6.93 14.72
N PHE A 17 -21.19 -5.70 14.18
CA PHE A 17 -20.21 -5.31 13.19
C PHE A 17 -18.79 -5.29 13.77
N GLN A 18 -18.60 -4.83 15.01
CA GLN A 18 -17.31 -4.86 15.70
C GLN A 18 -16.83 -6.30 15.95
N GLU A 19 -17.70 -7.18 16.42
CA GLU A 19 -17.38 -8.61 16.63
C GLU A 19 -16.89 -9.26 15.33
N MET A 20 -17.59 -9.02 14.22
CA MET A 20 -17.17 -9.50 12.90
C MET A 20 -15.80 -8.95 12.50
N LEU A 21 -15.53 -7.67 12.77
CA LEU A 21 -14.22 -7.07 12.46
C LEU A 21 -13.12 -7.66 13.33
N GLN A 22 -13.37 -7.93 14.62
CA GLN A 22 -12.39 -8.52 15.54
C GLN A 22 -12.09 -9.98 15.19
N ALA A 23 -13.12 -10.75 14.79
CA ALA A 23 -12.97 -12.13 14.33
C ALA A 23 -12.27 -12.21 12.95
N SER A 24 -12.15 -11.07 12.23
CA SER A 24 -11.52 -11.04 10.93
C SER A 24 -10.00 -10.86 11.04
N ASP A 25 -9.27 -11.48 10.12
CA ASP A 25 -7.81 -11.33 9.96
C ASP A 25 -7.36 -9.97 9.43
N ARG A 26 -8.14 -8.90 9.61
CA ARG A 26 -7.83 -7.57 9.09
C ARG A 26 -6.82 -6.85 9.97
N CYS A 27 -5.93 -6.07 9.35
CA CYS A 27 -4.98 -5.27 10.09
C CYS A 27 -5.69 -4.14 10.89
N PRO A 28 -5.12 -3.70 12.03
CA PRO A 28 -5.73 -2.67 12.89
C PRO A 28 -6.12 -1.39 12.16
N GLY A 29 -5.30 -0.94 11.18
CA GLY A 29 -5.60 0.24 10.37
C GLY A 29 -6.86 0.08 9.51
N THR A 30 -7.09 -1.11 8.95
CA THR A 30 -8.32 -1.43 8.19
C THR A 30 -9.53 -1.44 9.11
N ILE A 31 -9.42 -2.03 10.31
CA ILE A 31 -10.50 -2.06 11.31
C ILE A 31 -10.87 -0.63 11.71
N LYS A 32 -9.87 0.22 12.03
CA LYS A 32 -10.09 1.64 12.37
C LYS A 32 -10.81 2.39 11.24
N SER A 33 -10.37 2.19 9.98
CA SER A 33 -11.00 2.81 8.81
C SER A 33 -12.45 2.35 8.63
N TYR A 34 -12.74 1.07 8.84
CA TYR A 34 -14.09 0.53 8.71
C TYR A 34 -15.03 1.08 9.79
N LYS A 35 -14.58 1.16 11.05
CA LYS A 35 -15.34 1.80 12.11
C LYS A 35 -15.68 3.27 11.82
N ALA A 36 -14.70 4.02 11.30
CA ALA A 36 -14.92 5.41 10.90
C ALA A 36 -15.94 5.53 9.75
N SER A 37 -15.84 4.66 8.75
CA SER A 37 -16.79 4.63 7.63
C SER A 37 -18.20 4.22 8.07
N TYR A 38 -18.32 3.29 9.02
CA TYR A 38 -19.61 2.93 9.61
C TYR A 38 -20.27 4.14 10.29
N LYS A 39 -19.55 4.81 11.18
CA LYS A 39 -20.04 6.01 11.89
C LYS A 39 -20.45 7.11 10.88
N LYS A 40 -19.65 7.32 9.83
CA LYS A 40 -19.99 8.27 8.75
C LYS A 40 -21.29 7.88 8.05
N MET A 41 -21.45 6.60 7.71
CA MET A 41 -22.67 6.11 7.04
C MET A 41 -23.92 6.28 7.91
N ARG A 42 -23.85 5.97 9.21
CA ARG A 42 -24.94 6.19 10.16
C ARG A 42 -25.36 7.66 10.24
N ASN A 43 -24.38 8.56 10.22
CA ASN A 43 -24.65 10.01 10.18
C ASN A 43 -25.38 10.43 8.90
N LEU A 44 -25.00 9.87 7.73
CA LEU A 44 -25.69 10.13 6.47
C LEU A 44 -27.13 9.60 6.46
N LEU A 45 -27.40 8.56 7.21
CA LEU A 45 -28.74 7.96 7.40
C LEU A 45 -29.52 8.61 8.55
N ASN A 46 -29.06 9.75 9.09
CA ASN A 46 -29.68 10.44 10.23
C ASN A 46 -29.86 9.51 11.46
N GLY A 47 -28.86 8.66 11.72
CA GLY A 47 -28.86 7.73 12.85
C GLY A 47 -29.60 6.41 12.61
N LYS A 48 -30.26 6.22 11.48
CA LYS A 48 -30.92 4.93 11.15
C LYS A 48 -29.91 3.83 10.92
N ASN A 49 -30.26 2.60 11.27
CA ASN A 49 -29.43 1.44 11.01
C ASN A 49 -29.21 1.25 9.50
N ILE A 50 -28.01 0.84 9.15
CA ILE A 50 -27.65 0.54 7.75
C ILE A 50 -28.47 -0.65 7.24
N ARG A 51 -28.70 -1.62 8.11
CA ARG A 51 -29.49 -2.80 7.84
C ARG A 51 -30.94 -2.47 7.49
N ASP A 52 -31.56 -1.58 8.28
CA ASP A 52 -32.99 -1.25 8.16
C ASP A 52 -33.27 -0.21 7.05
N SER A 53 -32.21 0.33 6.44
CA SER A 53 -32.31 1.31 5.34
C SER A 53 -32.34 0.61 3.98
N ALA A 54 -33.23 1.04 3.07
CA ALA A 54 -33.24 0.50 1.70
C ALA A 54 -31.89 0.71 0.99
N GLN A 55 -31.50 -0.21 0.09
CA GLN A 55 -30.25 -0.12 -0.65
C GLN A 55 -30.17 1.16 -1.49
N GLU A 56 -31.28 1.50 -2.14
CA GLU A 56 -31.44 2.72 -2.94
C GLU A 56 -31.20 3.96 -2.09
N THR A 57 -31.74 4.01 -0.87
CA THR A 57 -31.52 5.10 0.08
C THR A 57 -30.04 5.21 0.44
N CYS A 58 -29.37 4.08 0.74
CA CYS A 58 -27.95 4.07 1.03
C CYS A 58 -27.13 4.60 -0.15
N CYS A 59 -27.40 4.17 -1.39
CA CYS A 59 -26.73 4.65 -2.58
C CYS A 59 -26.96 6.15 -2.78
N THR A 60 -28.18 6.62 -2.68
CA THR A 60 -28.55 8.02 -2.90
C THR A 60 -27.88 8.95 -1.89
N VAL A 61 -27.95 8.65 -0.59
CA VAL A 61 -27.33 9.52 0.44
C VAL A 61 -25.81 9.55 0.31
N ILE A 62 -25.18 8.46 -0.11
CA ILE A 62 -23.72 8.42 -0.38
C ILE A 62 -23.37 9.29 -1.58
N GLN A 63 -24.12 9.21 -2.68
CA GLN A 63 -23.86 9.97 -3.90
C GLN A 63 -24.06 11.47 -3.69
N VAL A 64 -25.12 11.86 -2.97
CA VAL A 64 -25.43 13.28 -2.70
C VAL A 64 -24.43 13.91 -1.72
N ALA A 65 -24.01 13.14 -0.70
CA ALA A 65 -23.19 13.70 0.39
C ALA A 65 -21.67 13.63 0.15
N GLU A 66 -21.21 12.84 -0.82
CA GLU A 66 -19.78 12.58 -0.99
C GLU A 66 -19.35 12.66 -2.45
N GLU A 67 -18.59 13.69 -2.77
CA GLU A 67 -18.04 13.89 -4.13
C GLU A 67 -16.88 12.94 -4.46
N LYS A 68 -16.12 12.48 -3.43
CA LYS A 68 -14.94 11.64 -3.63
C LYS A 68 -15.34 10.18 -3.83
N ILE A 69 -15.23 9.69 -5.05
CA ILE A 69 -15.56 8.32 -5.46
C ILE A 69 -14.94 7.23 -4.54
N ASN A 70 -13.70 7.43 -4.09
CA ASN A 70 -13.06 6.46 -3.18
C ASN A 70 -13.74 6.42 -1.80
N THR A 71 -14.26 7.55 -1.32
CA THR A 71 -15.04 7.60 -0.08
C THR A 71 -16.40 6.95 -0.29
N GLN A 72 -17.08 7.23 -1.42
CA GLN A 72 -18.32 6.52 -1.78
C GLN A 72 -18.12 5.00 -1.77
N MET A 73 -17.05 4.51 -2.41
CA MET A 73 -16.73 3.07 -2.42
C MET A 73 -16.51 2.50 -1.02
N SER A 74 -15.86 3.25 -0.13
CA SER A 74 -15.66 2.83 1.26
C SER A 74 -16.99 2.72 2.01
N LEU A 75 -17.89 3.68 1.86
CA LEU A 75 -19.19 3.68 2.48
C LEU A 75 -20.08 2.54 1.94
N ILE A 76 -20.08 2.33 0.62
CA ILE A 76 -20.80 1.20 0.00
C ILE A 76 -20.26 -0.14 0.53
N ASN A 77 -18.94 -0.28 0.67
CA ASN A 77 -18.36 -1.51 1.24
C ASN A 77 -18.84 -1.76 2.67
N ILE A 78 -19.00 -0.73 3.49
CA ILE A 78 -19.52 -0.87 4.84
C ILE A 78 -20.99 -1.31 4.80
N CYS A 79 -21.82 -0.71 3.93
CA CYS A 79 -23.22 -1.14 3.77
C CYS A 79 -23.31 -2.62 3.38
N VAL A 80 -22.48 -3.07 2.44
CA VAL A 80 -22.45 -4.49 2.04
C VAL A 80 -21.98 -5.39 3.19
N LEU A 81 -20.97 -4.99 3.96
CA LEU A 81 -20.47 -5.79 5.08
C LEU A 81 -21.51 -5.91 6.21
N VAL A 82 -22.13 -4.81 6.59
CA VAL A 82 -23.15 -4.80 7.66
C VAL A 82 -24.36 -5.63 7.26
N ARG A 83 -24.85 -5.51 6.02
CA ARG A 83 -25.97 -6.31 5.54
C ARG A 83 -25.66 -7.80 5.47
N LYS A 84 -24.44 -8.17 5.14
CA LYS A 84 -23.97 -9.58 5.14
C LYS A 84 -23.80 -10.19 6.54
N LEU A 85 -23.99 -9.43 7.61
CA LEU A 85 -24.12 -10.03 8.96
C LEU A 85 -25.40 -10.85 9.08
N GLU A 86 -26.37 -10.62 8.20
CA GLU A 86 -27.58 -11.41 8.06
C GLU A 86 -27.68 -11.96 6.61
N PRO A 87 -27.58 -13.28 6.42
CA PRO A 87 -27.38 -13.90 5.10
C PRO A 87 -28.43 -13.56 4.04
N GLU A 88 -29.65 -13.24 4.45
CA GLU A 88 -30.79 -13.00 3.55
C GLU A 88 -30.95 -11.53 3.11
N MET A 89 -30.11 -10.63 3.63
CA MET A 89 -30.24 -9.22 3.27
C MET A 89 -29.70 -8.92 1.87
N PRO A 90 -30.53 -8.33 0.98
CA PRO A 90 -30.12 -8.05 -0.38
C PRO A 90 -29.01 -6.99 -0.41
N VAL A 91 -28.03 -7.18 -1.30
CA VAL A 91 -26.87 -6.28 -1.50
C VAL A 91 -26.62 -5.92 -2.96
N ASP A 92 -27.47 -6.37 -3.86
CA ASP A 92 -27.24 -6.33 -5.32
C ASP A 92 -27.02 -4.91 -5.84
N ARG A 93 -27.88 -3.97 -5.44
CA ARG A 93 -27.74 -2.55 -5.83
C ARG A 93 -26.47 -1.90 -5.31
N LEU A 94 -26.06 -2.23 -4.09
CA LEU A 94 -24.82 -1.75 -3.50
C LEU A 94 -23.60 -2.32 -4.25
N VAL A 95 -23.64 -3.60 -4.63
CA VAL A 95 -22.57 -4.26 -5.39
C VAL A 95 -22.49 -3.67 -6.80
N GLU A 96 -23.63 -3.44 -7.46
CA GLU A 96 -23.72 -2.78 -8.76
C GLU A 96 -23.09 -1.37 -8.71
N GLN A 97 -23.54 -0.53 -7.77
CA GLN A 97 -23.01 0.83 -7.60
C GLN A 97 -21.49 0.83 -7.32
N ARG A 98 -21.01 -0.12 -6.51
CA ARG A 98 -19.57 -0.29 -6.27
C ARG A 98 -18.83 -0.65 -7.55
N SER A 99 -19.40 -1.45 -8.42
CA SER A 99 -18.80 -1.83 -9.70
C SER A 99 -18.69 -0.63 -10.65
N ILE A 100 -19.76 0.18 -10.72
CA ILE A 100 -19.76 1.45 -11.48
C ILE A 100 -18.66 2.38 -10.97
N ASN A 101 -18.60 2.60 -9.66
CA ASN A 101 -17.59 3.48 -9.04
C ASN A 101 -16.15 2.99 -9.28
N LYS A 102 -15.92 1.67 -9.28
CA LYS A 102 -14.62 1.09 -9.66
C LYS A 102 -14.25 1.41 -11.10
N GLY A 103 -15.20 1.37 -12.02
CA GLY A 103 -15.00 1.79 -13.42
C GLY A 103 -14.54 3.25 -13.50
N VAL A 104 -15.25 4.16 -12.86
CA VAL A 104 -14.92 5.59 -12.82
C VAL A 104 -13.50 5.83 -12.25
N VAL A 105 -13.16 5.18 -11.13
CA VAL A 105 -11.81 5.28 -10.55
C VAL A 105 -10.75 4.78 -11.51
N ARG A 106 -10.99 3.65 -12.17
CA ARG A 106 -10.05 3.08 -13.15
C ARG A 106 -9.81 4.03 -14.31
N ASP A 107 -10.86 4.64 -14.85
CA ASP A 107 -10.76 5.53 -16.02
C ASP A 107 -10.13 6.88 -15.62
N ALA A 108 -10.45 7.41 -14.46
CA ALA A 108 -9.78 8.59 -13.92
C ALA A 108 -8.28 8.34 -13.66
N LEU A 109 -7.90 7.15 -13.16
CA LEU A 109 -6.50 6.77 -12.97
C LEU A 109 -5.75 6.64 -14.30
N LYS A 110 -6.40 6.14 -15.36
CA LYS A 110 -5.80 6.11 -16.70
C LYS A 110 -5.49 7.53 -17.17
N GLN A 111 -6.45 8.45 -17.11
CA GLN A 111 -6.25 9.85 -17.51
C GLN A 111 -5.14 10.54 -16.71
N VAL A 112 -5.14 10.40 -15.38
CA VAL A 112 -4.09 11.00 -14.52
C VAL A 112 -2.71 10.40 -14.81
N ASN A 113 -2.65 9.12 -15.15
CA ASN A 113 -1.38 8.45 -15.44
C ASN A 113 -0.80 8.89 -16.80
N THR A 114 -1.63 9.15 -17.81
CA THR A 114 -1.19 9.65 -19.13
C THR A 114 -0.63 11.08 -19.07
N LEU A 115 -1.05 11.89 -18.08
CA LEU A 115 -0.62 13.27 -17.92
C LEU A 115 0.66 13.43 -17.07
N LYS A 116 1.18 12.37 -16.45
CA LYS A 116 2.36 12.44 -15.59
C LYS A 116 3.65 12.26 -16.40
N GLU A 117 4.41 13.33 -16.51
CA GLU A 117 5.80 13.27 -16.93
C GLU A 117 6.65 12.67 -15.79
N LEU A 118 6.75 11.34 -15.76
CA LEU A 118 7.66 10.66 -14.85
C LEU A 118 9.08 10.65 -15.43
N PRO A 119 10.12 10.70 -14.57
CA PRO A 119 11.48 10.44 -14.97
C PRO A 119 11.64 9.07 -15.63
N SER A 120 12.69 8.91 -16.42
CA SER A 120 13.05 7.62 -17.01
C SER A 120 13.64 6.66 -15.96
N LEU A 121 13.83 5.40 -16.33
CA LEU A 121 14.53 4.44 -15.47
C LEU A 121 16.01 4.80 -15.33
N GLU A 122 16.62 5.35 -16.38
CA GLU A 122 17.97 5.86 -16.41
C GLU A 122 18.14 7.04 -15.45
N ASP A 123 17.17 7.98 -15.40
CA ASP A 123 17.17 9.06 -14.41
C ASP A 123 17.13 8.50 -12.97
N TYR A 124 16.40 7.39 -12.76
CA TYR A 124 16.37 6.74 -11.45
C TYR A 124 17.73 6.14 -11.07
N ASP A 125 18.40 5.50 -12.03
CA ASP A 125 19.73 4.92 -11.81
C ASP A 125 20.79 6.02 -11.57
N ILE A 126 20.73 7.14 -12.29
CA ILE A 126 21.56 8.34 -12.04
C ILE A 126 21.29 8.91 -10.63
N TYR A 127 20.02 8.95 -10.21
CA TYR A 127 19.68 9.40 -8.85
C TYR A 127 20.30 8.50 -7.78
N LEU A 128 20.26 7.18 -7.96
CA LEU A 128 20.91 6.22 -7.07
C LEU A 128 22.43 6.49 -6.96
N GLU A 129 23.10 6.70 -8.08
CA GLU A 129 24.51 7.08 -8.10
C GLU A 129 24.75 8.37 -7.30
N SER A 130 23.92 9.39 -7.51
CA SER A 130 24.04 10.65 -6.79
C SER A 130 23.87 10.53 -5.28
N LEU A 131 23.03 9.61 -4.81
CA LEU A 131 22.86 9.32 -3.38
C LEU A 131 24.11 8.66 -2.79
N TRP A 132 24.71 7.75 -3.55
CA TRP A 132 25.96 7.10 -3.17
C TRP A 132 27.11 8.13 -3.04
N ASP A 133 27.32 8.96 -4.04
CA ASP A 133 28.36 9.97 -4.08
C ASP A 133 28.23 11.01 -2.96
N LYS A 134 26.99 11.39 -2.65
CA LYS A 134 26.65 12.29 -1.52
C LYS A 134 26.68 11.58 -0.16
N LYS A 135 27.06 10.29 -0.10
CA LYS A 135 27.09 9.48 1.13
C LYS A 135 25.76 9.41 1.88
N LYS A 136 24.64 9.54 1.15
CA LYS A 136 23.28 9.41 1.69
C LYS A 136 22.86 7.93 1.71
N TYR A 137 23.51 7.15 2.57
CA TYR A 137 23.41 5.69 2.54
C TYR A 137 22.01 5.19 2.89
N LYS A 138 21.29 5.85 3.81
CA LYS A 138 19.93 5.50 4.16
C LYS A 138 18.98 5.65 2.96
N GLU A 139 19.01 6.80 2.30
CA GLU A 139 18.23 7.06 1.10
C GLU A 139 18.63 6.12 -0.05
N TYR A 140 19.92 5.82 -0.17
CA TYR A 140 20.43 4.86 -1.15
C TYR A 140 19.84 3.47 -0.93
N ILE A 141 19.84 2.93 0.30
CA ILE A 141 19.28 1.62 0.62
C ILE A 141 17.80 1.58 0.27
N ILE A 142 17.02 2.61 0.65
CA ILE A 142 15.60 2.71 0.36
C ILE A 142 15.33 2.68 -1.14
N ASN A 143 16.00 3.55 -1.90
CA ASN A 143 15.79 3.63 -3.34
C ASN A 143 16.31 2.40 -4.08
N TYR A 144 17.38 1.78 -3.60
CA TYR A 144 17.89 0.51 -4.13
C TYR A 144 16.82 -0.60 -3.97
N LEU A 145 16.22 -0.72 -2.79
CA LEU A 145 15.17 -1.73 -2.54
C LEU A 145 13.90 -1.45 -3.36
N LEU A 146 13.49 -0.19 -3.50
CA LEU A 146 12.38 0.19 -4.36
C LEU A 146 12.65 -0.16 -5.83
N ARG A 147 13.87 0.14 -6.32
CA ARG A 147 14.29 -0.01 -7.72
C ARG A 147 14.53 -1.46 -8.14
N HIS A 148 15.16 -2.26 -7.28
CA HIS A 148 15.62 -3.61 -7.63
C HIS A 148 14.79 -4.73 -7.01
N HIS A 149 14.08 -4.45 -5.90
CA HIS A 149 13.26 -5.44 -5.20
C HIS A 149 11.77 -5.09 -5.17
N TYR A 150 11.38 -3.95 -5.77
CA TYR A 150 9.98 -3.56 -6.01
C TYR A 150 9.12 -3.54 -4.75
N VAL A 151 9.71 -3.15 -3.64
CA VAL A 151 9.12 -3.20 -2.30
C VAL A 151 8.04 -2.13 -2.11
N ARG A 152 7.19 -2.32 -1.10
CA ARG A 152 6.23 -1.30 -0.64
C ARG A 152 6.80 -0.53 0.54
N ASN A 153 6.15 0.59 0.88
CA ASN A 153 6.54 1.40 2.05
C ASN A 153 6.65 0.58 3.33
N LEU A 154 5.70 -0.31 3.60
CA LEU A 154 5.72 -1.17 4.81
C LEU A 154 6.85 -2.20 4.79
N ASP A 155 7.29 -2.64 3.61
CA ASP A 155 8.40 -3.58 3.48
C ASP A 155 9.73 -2.92 3.90
N LEU A 156 9.80 -1.58 3.89
CA LEU A 156 10.97 -0.78 4.26
C LEU A 156 11.08 -0.53 5.77
N ILE A 157 10.16 -1.05 6.56
CA ILE A 157 10.30 -1.15 8.02
C ILE A 157 11.02 -2.46 8.30
N PHE A 158 12.31 -2.40 8.61
CA PHE A 158 13.15 -3.57 8.88
C PHE A 158 14.28 -3.26 9.85
N ASP A 159 14.76 -4.27 10.53
CA ASP A 159 15.96 -4.21 11.35
C ASP A 159 17.18 -4.69 10.54
N ILE A 160 18.35 -4.10 10.78
CA ILE A 160 19.62 -4.60 10.23
C ILE A 160 20.29 -5.43 11.31
N VAL A 161 20.52 -6.71 11.03
CA VAL A 161 21.08 -7.67 11.98
C VAL A 161 22.35 -8.35 11.43
N SER A 162 23.25 -8.74 12.33
CA SER A 162 24.48 -9.46 11.96
C SER A 162 24.41 -10.96 12.25
N SER A 163 23.46 -11.40 13.06
CA SER A 163 23.22 -12.81 13.37
C SER A 163 22.04 -13.35 12.57
N LYS A 164 22.18 -14.56 12.04
CA LYS A 164 21.09 -15.25 11.36
C LYS A 164 20.00 -15.71 12.34
N SER A 165 20.35 -16.06 13.56
CA SER A 165 19.39 -16.47 14.61
C SER A 165 18.37 -15.40 14.89
N GLU A 166 18.77 -14.13 14.93
CA GLU A 166 17.87 -12.99 15.14
C GLU A 166 16.74 -12.90 14.09
N THR A 167 16.94 -13.46 12.90
CA THR A 167 15.93 -13.44 11.81
C THR A 167 14.98 -14.65 11.84
N LEU A 168 15.28 -15.66 12.61
CA LEU A 168 14.51 -16.92 12.68
C LEU A 168 13.46 -16.91 13.78
N ASP A 169 13.72 -16.19 14.85
CA ASP A 169 12.92 -16.23 16.07
C ASP A 169 11.77 -15.23 16.06
N ASP A 170 11.81 -14.19 15.21
CA ASP A 170 10.76 -13.18 15.10
C ASP A 170 10.25 -13.03 13.66
N LEU A 171 9.17 -13.74 13.35
CA LEU A 171 8.46 -13.63 12.07
C LEU A 171 7.58 -12.37 11.95
N CYS A 172 7.50 -11.58 13.03
CA CYS A 172 6.69 -10.36 13.06
C CYS A 172 7.43 -9.13 12.52
N LYS A 173 8.69 -9.28 12.08
CA LYS A 173 9.51 -8.20 11.53
C LYS A 173 10.14 -8.55 10.19
N ASN A 174 10.55 -7.53 9.44
CA ASN A 174 11.42 -7.67 8.28
C ASN A 174 12.86 -7.42 8.70
N TYR A 175 13.81 -7.99 7.96
CA TYR A 175 15.23 -7.90 8.29
C TYR A 175 16.11 -7.69 7.05
N ILE A 176 17.22 -6.98 7.23
CA ILE A 176 18.41 -7.12 6.40
C ILE A 176 19.47 -7.82 7.24
N TRP A 177 19.68 -9.11 6.97
CA TRP A 177 20.76 -9.86 7.59
C TRP A 177 22.07 -9.62 6.84
N LEU A 178 23.05 -9.05 7.54
CA LEU A 178 24.40 -8.83 7.03
C LEU A 178 25.24 -10.08 7.22
N ASP A 179 25.32 -10.92 6.21
CA ASP A 179 26.18 -12.09 6.19
C ASP A 179 27.63 -11.67 5.84
N ARG A 180 28.41 -11.39 6.88
CA ARG A 180 29.80 -10.93 6.72
C ARG A 180 30.70 -12.01 6.16
N ARG A 181 30.42 -13.29 6.43
CA ARG A 181 31.24 -14.43 5.97
C ARG A 181 31.17 -14.60 4.46
N GLN A 182 29.98 -14.42 3.90
CA GLN A 182 29.73 -14.58 2.46
C GLN A 182 29.70 -13.25 1.69
N SER A 183 30.05 -12.14 2.35
CA SER A 183 30.04 -10.81 1.74
C SER A 183 28.75 -10.49 0.99
N ARG A 184 27.60 -10.76 1.62
CA ARG A 184 26.26 -10.53 1.08
C ARG A 184 25.29 -10.01 2.14
N CYS A 185 24.19 -9.42 1.71
CA CYS A 185 23.00 -9.20 2.54
C CYS A 185 21.91 -10.17 2.15
N VAL A 186 21.10 -10.58 3.12
CA VAL A 186 19.85 -11.28 2.85
C VAL A 186 18.71 -10.41 3.33
N TYR A 187 17.90 -9.91 2.41
CA TYR A 187 16.71 -9.16 2.73
C TYR A 187 15.54 -10.13 2.94
N ILE A 188 15.02 -10.16 4.16
CA ILE A 188 13.97 -11.09 4.62
C ILE A 188 12.71 -10.26 4.89
N ARG A 189 11.64 -10.58 4.16
CA ARG A 189 10.32 -9.96 4.34
C ARG A 189 9.35 -10.97 4.92
N ASN A 190 9.00 -10.79 6.17
CA ASN A 190 7.97 -11.54 6.88
C ASN A 190 6.66 -10.75 6.92
N MET A 191 6.77 -9.44 7.14
CA MET A 191 5.66 -8.52 7.29
C MET A 191 5.52 -7.64 6.05
N TYR A 192 4.64 -8.03 5.13
CA TYR A 192 4.25 -7.23 3.97
C TYR A 192 2.77 -7.50 3.62
N LYS A 193 2.16 -6.61 2.82
CA LYS A 193 0.71 -6.57 2.58
C LYS A 193 0.07 -7.91 2.24
N THR A 194 0.79 -8.79 1.56
CA THR A 194 0.30 -10.09 1.06
C THR A 194 1.09 -11.27 1.62
N ALA A 195 1.75 -11.11 2.77
CA ALA A 195 2.56 -12.16 3.39
C ALA A 195 1.76 -13.43 3.70
N LYS A 196 0.50 -13.30 4.10
CA LYS A 196 -0.40 -14.46 4.34
C LYS A 196 -0.60 -15.31 3.08
N THR A 197 -0.60 -14.70 1.90
CA THR A 197 -0.81 -15.41 0.62
C THR A 197 0.48 -15.97 0.04
N TYR A 198 1.60 -15.23 0.15
CA TYR A 198 2.85 -15.55 -0.54
C TYR A 198 3.96 -16.02 0.40
N GLY A 199 3.72 -16.08 1.72
CA GLY A 199 4.69 -16.50 2.72
C GLY A 199 5.89 -15.57 2.85
N GLN A 200 6.93 -16.04 3.54
CA GLN A 200 8.19 -15.32 3.70
C GLN A 200 8.90 -15.13 2.36
N LYS A 201 9.46 -13.96 2.11
CA LYS A 201 10.30 -13.67 0.94
C LYS A 201 11.73 -13.39 1.34
N LYS A 202 12.66 -13.97 0.60
CA LYS A 202 14.11 -13.79 0.78
C LYS A 202 14.74 -13.34 -0.53
N ALA A 203 15.57 -12.31 -0.47
CA ALA A 203 16.38 -11.85 -1.58
C ALA A 203 17.85 -11.77 -1.15
N VAL A 204 18.73 -12.45 -1.87
CA VAL A 204 20.16 -12.35 -1.66
C VAL A 204 20.69 -11.18 -2.47
N ILE A 205 21.39 -10.26 -1.81
CA ILE A 205 21.96 -9.04 -2.41
C ILE A 205 23.47 -9.11 -2.26
N THR A 206 24.16 -9.17 -3.40
CA THR A 206 25.63 -9.23 -3.48
C THR A 206 26.24 -7.93 -4.00
N ASP A 207 25.42 -6.93 -4.31
CA ASP A 207 25.88 -5.62 -4.75
C ASP A 207 26.81 -4.99 -3.72
N LYS A 208 28.04 -4.64 -4.14
CA LYS A 208 29.11 -4.15 -3.25
C LYS A 208 28.77 -2.78 -2.63
N ARG A 209 28.09 -1.91 -3.38
CA ARG A 209 27.70 -0.58 -2.88
C ARG A 209 26.58 -0.70 -1.87
N PHE A 210 25.56 -1.54 -2.16
CA PHE A 210 24.49 -1.83 -1.21
C PHE A 210 25.04 -2.42 0.09
N LEU A 211 25.91 -3.41 0.02
CA LEU A 211 26.59 -4.00 1.18
C LEU A 211 27.35 -2.95 1.99
N SER A 212 28.08 -2.07 1.31
CA SER A 212 28.83 -0.99 1.97
C SER A 212 27.91 0.01 2.65
N ALA A 213 26.79 0.38 2.01
CA ALA A 213 25.78 1.27 2.59
C ALA A 213 25.16 0.64 3.85
N VAL A 214 24.73 -0.63 3.78
CA VAL A 214 24.18 -1.37 4.93
C VAL A 214 25.20 -1.46 6.08
N LYS A 215 26.48 -1.75 5.80
CA LYS A 215 27.53 -1.78 6.84
C LYS A 215 27.71 -0.42 7.54
N LYS A 216 27.59 0.67 6.80
CA LYS A 216 27.72 2.03 7.35
C LYS A 216 26.51 2.44 8.18
N GLU A 217 25.31 2.11 7.74
CA GLU A 217 24.10 2.37 8.52
C GLU A 217 24.00 1.47 9.76
N PHE A 218 24.38 0.18 9.66
CA PHE A 218 24.44 -0.72 10.80
C PHE A 218 25.33 -0.20 11.96
N LYS A 219 26.43 0.47 11.62
CA LYS A 219 27.34 1.06 12.63
C LYS A 219 26.70 2.24 13.38
N LYS A 220 25.79 2.96 12.75
CA LYS A 220 25.14 4.13 13.36
C LYS A 220 24.02 3.76 14.33
N MET A 221 23.44 2.57 14.20
CA MET A 221 22.37 1.96 15.03
C MET A 221 21.06 2.77 15.16
N ASP A 222 21.07 4.07 14.83
CA ASP A 222 19.94 4.99 15.07
C ASP A 222 19.08 5.26 13.82
N SER A 223 19.35 4.61 12.70
CA SER A 223 18.80 5.02 11.41
C SER A 223 17.75 4.09 10.82
N PHE A 224 17.65 2.86 11.29
CA PHE A 224 16.58 1.92 10.95
C PHE A 224 15.99 1.32 12.24
N PRO A 225 14.66 1.10 12.29
CA PRO A 225 13.67 1.36 11.23
C PRO A 225 13.54 2.85 10.88
N ILE A 226 13.05 3.13 9.67
CA ILE A 226 12.86 4.51 9.18
C ILE A 226 11.81 5.25 9.99
N GLU A 227 10.77 4.55 10.36
CA GLU A 227 9.62 5.02 11.12
C GLU A 227 8.93 3.82 11.76
N GLU A 228 8.64 3.90 13.04
CA GLU A 228 7.91 2.84 13.76
C GLU A 228 6.39 2.94 13.55
N ASP A 229 5.87 4.16 13.35
CA ASP A 229 4.45 4.35 13.06
C ASP A 229 4.16 4.06 11.58
N PRO A 230 3.43 2.96 11.25
CA PRO A 230 3.07 2.62 9.89
C PRO A 230 2.27 3.71 9.16
N ALA A 231 1.60 4.62 9.88
CA ALA A 231 0.85 5.71 9.28
C ALA A 231 1.77 6.80 8.69
N LEU A 232 2.95 6.99 9.28
CA LEU A 232 3.90 8.01 8.87
C LEU A 232 4.94 7.51 7.86
N ILE A 233 5.08 6.18 7.71
CA ILE A 233 6.13 5.60 6.86
C ILE A 233 6.07 6.12 5.41
N GLY A 234 4.88 6.23 4.83
CA GLY A 234 4.72 6.75 3.47
C GLY A 234 5.23 8.18 3.32
N TYR A 235 4.94 9.04 4.28
CA TYR A 235 5.41 10.42 4.30
C TYR A 235 6.94 10.51 4.43
N ARG A 236 7.54 9.69 5.29
CA ARG A 236 8.99 9.63 5.49
C ARG A 236 9.71 9.15 4.23
N ILE A 237 9.21 8.05 3.63
CA ILE A 237 9.81 7.50 2.40
C ILE A 237 9.69 8.48 1.25
N ASN A 238 8.54 9.13 1.07
CA ASN A 238 8.35 10.11 0.00
C ASN A 238 9.41 11.23 0.02
N LYS A 239 9.88 11.65 1.20
CA LYS A 239 10.95 12.65 1.32
C LYS A 239 12.32 12.18 0.80
N MET A 240 12.52 10.86 0.72
CA MET A 240 13.80 10.24 0.39
C MET A 240 13.86 9.66 -1.02
N THR A 241 12.71 9.64 -1.72
CA THR A 241 12.62 9.08 -3.07
C THR A 241 13.03 10.06 -4.17
N LEU A 242 13.18 9.52 -5.39
CA LEU A 242 13.46 10.28 -6.60
C LEU A 242 12.50 11.48 -6.76
N PRO A 243 12.98 12.69 -7.06
CA PRO A 243 12.12 13.80 -7.45
C PRO A 243 11.64 13.68 -8.90
N ASP A 244 10.48 14.27 -9.21
CA ASP A 244 10.06 14.51 -10.59
C ASP A 244 10.86 15.68 -11.21
N LYS A 245 10.60 15.99 -12.48
CA LYS A 245 11.24 17.10 -13.20
C LYS A 245 10.98 18.49 -12.58
N LYS A 246 9.93 18.60 -11.75
CA LYS A 246 9.56 19.84 -11.02
C LYS A 246 10.13 19.86 -9.60
N GLY A 247 10.90 18.84 -9.21
CA GLY A 247 11.49 18.72 -7.87
C GLY A 247 10.55 18.10 -6.81
N ASN A 248 9.32 17.70 -7.15
CA ASN A 248 8.43 17.04 -6.21
C ASN A 248 8.82 15.58 -6.00
N ARG A 249 8.80 15.12 -4.77
CA ARG A 249 9.14 13.73 -4.44
C ARG A 249 8.05 12.75 -4.92
N LEU A 250 8.47 11.68 -5.57
CA LEU A 250 7.53 10.77 -6.26
C LEU A 250 6.90 9.75 -5.34
N GLY A 251 7.33 9.31 -4.32
CA GLY A 251 6.81 8.22 -3.52
C GLY A 251 6.85 6.85 -4.23
N GLU A 252 6.67 5.81 -3.45
CA GLU A 252 6.79 4.40 -3.85
C GLU A 252 5.99 4.03 -5.11
N SER A 253 4.74 4.43 -5.16
CA SER A 253 3.86 4.07 -6.30
C SER A 253 4.33 4.65 -7.63
N ASN A 254 4.88 5.88 -7.64
CA ASN A 254 5.39 6.48 -8.86
C ASN A 254 6.76 5.90 -9.23
N CYS A 255 7.60 5.55 -8.26
CA CYS A 255 8.83 4.81 -8.51
C CYS A 255 8.54 3.46 -9.20
N LEU A 256 7.52 2.74 -8.73
CA LEU A 256 7.11 1.51 -9.38
C LEU A 256 6.54 1.73 -10.79
N LYS A 257 5.79 2.83 -11.03
CA LYS A 257 5.29 3.17 -12.37
C LYS A 257 6.42 3.39 -13.37
N ILE A 258 7.50 4.05 -12.98
CA ILE A 258 8.70 4.20 -13.82
C ILE A 258 9.22 2.83 -14.26
N ILE A 259 9.35 1.90 -13.30
CA ILE A 259 9.89 0.56 -13.56
C ILE A 259 8.95 -0.25 -14.46
N VAL A 260 7.65 -0.28 -14.14
CA VAL A 260 6.66 -1.03 -14.92
C VAL A 260 6.55 -0.48 -16.35
N ASN A 261 6.60 0.83 -16.51
CA ASN A 261 6.57 1.47 -17.83
C ASN A 261 7.79 1.12 -18.68
N HIS A 262 8.98 1.14 -18.09
CA HIS A 262 10.21 0.76 -18.78
C HIS A 262 10.15 -0.69 -19.30
N TYR A 263 9.59 -1.60 -18.48
CA TYR A 263 9.48 -3.03 -18.82
C TYR A 263 8.12 -3.43 -19.43
N ARG A 264 7.30 -2.47 -19.88
CA ARG A 264 5.91 -2.73 -20.35
C ARG A 264 5.79 -3.82 -21.39
N ASP A 265 6.78 -3.91 -22.30
CA ASP A 265 6.81 -4.88 -23.39
C ASP A 265 7.58 -6.17 -23.03
N ASN A 266 8.10 -6.26 -21.82
CA ASN A 266 8.82 -7.43 -21.30
C ASN A 266 7.97 -8.19 -20.27
N TYR A 267 7.12 -9.09 -20.77
CA TYR A 267 6.21 -9.89 -19.95
C TYR A 267 6.93 -10.67 -18.84
N GLN A 268 8.09 -11.27 -19.14
CA GLN A 268 8.86 -12.04 -18.15
C GLN A 268 9.32 -11.16 -17.00
N LYS A 269 9.79 -9.95 -17.30
CA LYS A 269 10.20 -8.98 -16.27
C LYS A 269 9.02 -8.46 -15.45
N LEU A 270 7.89 -8.20 -16.08
CA LEU A 270 6.65 -7.83 -15.39
C LEU A 270 6.16 -8.94 -14.45
N LYS A 271 6.26 -10.21 -14.86
CA LYS A 271 5.94 -11.36 -14.01
C LYS A 271 6.87 -11.44 -12.81
N GLU A 272 8.17 -11.23 -13.01
CA GLU A 272 9.18 -11.19 -11.94
C GLU A 272 8.88 -10.06 -10.93
N ILE A 273 8.57 -8.85 -11.41
CA ILE A 273 8.16 -7.71 -10.58
C ILE A 273 6.91 -8.05 -9.77
N SER A 274 5.90 -8.63 -10.41
CA SER A 274 4.64 -9.06 -9.79
C SER A 274 4.89 -10.06 -8.65
N LEU A 275 5.69 -11.08 -8.89
CA LEU A 275 6.05 -12.10 -7.90
C LEU A 275 6.87 -11.51 -6.76
N SER A 276 7.89 -10.70 -7.07
CA SER A 276 8.72 -10.06 -6.04
C SER A 276 7.88 -9.16 -5.14
N ARG A 277 6.97 -8.38 -5.72
CA ARG A 277 6.09 -7.49 -4.98
C ARG A 277 4.97 -8.24 -4.21
N GLY A 278 4.69 -9.50 -4.54
CA GLY A 278 3.54 -10.24 -4.02
C GLY A 278 2.23 -9.58 -4.45
N THR A 279 2.06 -9.37 -5.74
CA THR A 279 0.84 -8.83 -6.34
C THR A 279 0.49 -9.66 -7.58
N ASN A 280 -0.75 -9.61 -8.00
CA ASN A 280 -1.17 -10.23 -9.25
C ASN A 280 -0.71 -9.36 -10.44
N LEU A 281 -0.35 -10.00 -11.55
CA LEU A 281 0.14 -9.31 -12.75
C LEU A 281 -0.91 -8.37 -13.35
N GLU A 282 -2.18 -8.76 -13.33
CA GLU A 282 -3.28 -7.90 -13.78
C GLU A 282 -3.38 -6.61 -12.97
N VAL A 283 -3.28 -6.72 -11.64
CA VAL A 283 -3.24 -5.54 -10.74
C VAL A 283 -2.01 -4.69 -11.01
N LEU A 284 -0.86 -5.31 -11.28
CA LEU A 284 0.35 -4.57 -11.63
C LEU A 284 0.12 -3.74 -12.92
N LEU A 285 -0.39 -4.36 -13.96
CA LEU A 285 -0.63 -3.71 -15.25
C LEU A 285 -1.73 -2.64 -15.18
N THR A 286 -2.83 -2.91 -14.48
CA THR A 286 -3.94 -1.94 -14.39
C THR A 286 -3.63 -0.73 -13.50
N SER A 287 -2.82 -0.91 -12.46
CA SER A 287 -2.57 0.14 -11.47
C SER A 287 -1.31 0.97 -11.75
N TYR A 288 -0.32 0.39 -12.42
CA TYR A 288 1.01 0.99 -12.57
C TYR A 288 1.44 1.21 -14.03
N ASN A 289 0.77 0.59 -15.00
CA ASN A 289 1.05 0.87 -16.40
C ASN A 289 0.52 2.26 -16.77
N ILE A 290 1.39 3.11 -17.28
CA ILE A 290 1.01 4.40 -17.84
C ILE A 290 0.74 4.15 -19.32
N PHE A 291 -0.53 4.14 -19.70
CA PHE A 291 -0.88 4.07 -21.10
C PHE A 291 -0.38 5.34 -21.80
N LEU A 292 0.71 5.22 -22.53
CA LEU A 292 0.93 6.13 -23.63
C LEU A 292 -0.21 5.84 -24.64
N SER A 293 -0.78 6.89 -25.21
CA SER A 293 -1.78 6.79 -26.28
C SER A 293 -1.41 5.66 -27.24
N PRO A 294 -2.37 4.89 -27.75
CA PRO A 294 -2.06 3.90 -28.78
C PRO A 294 -1.24 4.58 -29.87
N PRO A 295 -0.23 3.91 -30.46
CA PRO A 295 0.47 4.46 -31.61
C PRO A 295 -0.59 4.82 -32.65
N GLN A 296 -0.56 6.07 -33.12
CA GLN A 296 -1.39 6.52 -34.22
C GLN A 296 -1.06 5.76 -35.47
#